data_115cd3564e7f1173291a1fe864c452ce
#
_entry.id   115cd3564e7f1173291a1fe864c452ce
#
_cell.length_a   1.000
_cell.length_b   1.000
_cell.length_c   1.000
_cell.angle_alpha   90.00
_cell.angle_beta   90.00
_cell.angle_gamma   90.00
#
_symmetry.space_group_name_H-M   'P 1'
#
loop_
_entity.id
_entity.type
_entity.pdbx_description
1 polymer ?
#
loop_
_entity_poly.entity_id
_entity_poly.type
_entity_poly.pdbx_seq_one_letter_code
_entity_poly.pdbx_strand_id
1 'polypeptide(L)'
;MVVAVYSLTHDGISAAIIRAHDRGVKVRVLTDSLQASSRYADDELLDAAGVPLRRDTQTGSMHNKFIVGDSKGKGLAVLTGSFNFTKSAAQKNAENFIVLRLQYVAREYLAEFERLWALNK
;
A
#
# COMPACT_ATOMS: atom_id res chain seq x y z
N MET A 1 1.57 -10.06 0.02
CA MET A 1 0.90 -8.81 0.46
C MET A 1 1.09 -7.76 -0.60
N VAL A 2 0.02 -7.08 -0.97
CA VAL A 2 0.09 -5.94 -1.88
C VAL A 2 -0.44 -4.70 -1.18
N VAL A 3 0.19 -3.56 -1.46
CA VAL A 3 -0.12 -2.26 -0.86
C VAL A 3 -0.30 -1.26 -2.00
N ALA A 4 -1.49 -0.67 -2.11
CA ALA A 4 -1.74 0.47 -2.99
C ALA A 4 -2.14 1.65 -2.11
N VAL A 5 -1.32 2.68 -2.07
CA VAL A 5 -1.58 3.84 -1.23
C VAL A 5 -1.15 5.14 -1.91
N TYR A 6 -2.05 6.12 -1.85
CA TYR A 6 -1.82 7.42 -2.45
C TYR A 6 -0.61 8.12 -1.82
N SER A 7 -0.56 8.20 -0.49
CA SER A 7 0.52 8.86 0.23
C SER A 7 1.08 7.98 1.34
N LEU A 8 2.40 7.80 1.34
CA LEU A 8 3.14 6.99 2.30
C LEU A 8 4.26 7.84 2.92
N THR A 9 4.02 8.32 4.14
CA THR A 9 4.97 9.18 4.87
C THR A 9 5.06 8.82 6.36
N HIS A 10 4.47 7.69 6.78
CA HIS A 10 4.46 7.26 8.17
C HIS A 10 5.55 6.21 8.41
N ASP A 11 6.64 6.61 9.04
CA ASP A 11 7.82 5.78 9.28
C ASP A 11 7.49 4.42 9.91
N GLY A 12 6.55 4.39 10.86
CA GLY A 12 6.12 3.16 11.52
C GLY A 12 5.44 2.17 10.58
N ILE A 13 4.64 2.66 9.64
CA ILE A 13 3.98 1.82 8.64
C ILE A 13 5.00 1.33 7.62
N SER A 14 5.86 2.20 7.14
CA SER A 14 6.95 1.85 6.20
C SER A 14 7.89 0.83 6.81
N ALA A 15 8.27 1.00 8.07
CA ALA A 15 9.07 0.02 8.79
C ALA A 15 8.37 -1.33 8.94
N ALA A 16 7.05 -1.35 9.14
CA ALA A 16 6.27 -2.59 9.20
C ALA A 16 6.24 -3.33 7.86
N ILE A 17 6.12 -2.59 6.76
CA ILE A 17 6.21 -3.15 5.40
C ILE A 17 7.59 -3.77 5.16
N ILE A 18 8.65 -3.07 5.50
CA ILE A 18 10.04 -3.54 5.39
C ILE A 18 10.23 -4.81 6.23
N ARG A 19 9.79 -4.81 7.48
CA ARG A 19 9.87 -6.01 8.34
C ARG A 19 9.14 -7.22 7.75
N ALA A 20 8.00 -7.00 7.12
CA ALA A 20 7.27 -8.07 6.43
C ALA A 20 8.09 -8.64 5.26
N HIS A 21 8.67 -7.77 4.46
CA HIS A 21 9.55 -8.14 3.35
C HIS A 21 10.76 -8.94 3.86
N ASP A 22 11.42 -8.45 4.91
CA ASP A 22 12.61 -9.10 5.50
C ASP A 22 12.31 -10.49 6.08
N ARG A 23 11.06 -10.71 6.54
CA ARG A 23 10.62 -12.04 6.98
C ARG A 23 10.29 -13.00 5.84
N GLY A 24 10.46 -12.59 4.60
CA GLY A 24 10.18 -13.42 3.43
C GLY A 24 8.74 -13.31 2.90
N VAL A 25 7.93 -12.37 3.40
CA VAL A 25 6.62 -12.08 2.81
C VAL A 25 6.83 -11.45 1.44
N LYS A 26 6.15 -11.98 0.43
CA LYS A 26 6.17 -11.39 -0.91
C LYS A 26 5.36 -10.10 -0.89
N VAL A 27 6.05 -8.98 -0.78
CA VAL A 27 5.44 -7.64 -0.71
C VAL A 27 5.62 -6.92 -2.03
N ARG A 28 4.59 -6.22 -2.50
CA ARG A 28 4.66 -5.26 -3.61
C ARG A 28 3.90 -4.00 -3.20
N VAL A 29 4.47 -2.84 -3.53
CA VAL A 29 3.91 -1.54 -3.17
C VAL A 29 3.71 -0.69 -4.42
N LEU A 30 2.55 -0.05 -4.51
CA LEU A 30 2.23 0.92 -5.56
C LEU A 30 1.84 2.24 -4.90
N THR A 31 2.55 3.31 -5.27
CA THR A 31 2.29 4.67 -4.78
C THR A 31 1.94 5.61 -5.93
N ASP A 32 1.44 6.79 -5.60
CA ASP A 32 1.22 7.85 -6.59
C ASP A 32 2.55 8.58 -6.88
N SER A 33 2.87 8.80 -8.14
CA SER A 33 4.16 9.38 -8.53
C SER A 33 4.38 10.80 -8.02
N LEU A 34 3.32 11.63 -7.97
CA LEU A 34 3.43 12.98 -7.46
C LEU A 34 3.63 12.99 -5.94
N GLN A 35 2.94 12.09 -5.22
CA GLN A 35 3.14 11.95 -3.77
C GLN A 35 4.50 11.35 -3.44
N ALA A 36 5.00 10.42 -4.24
CA ALA A 36 6.32 9.82 -4.08
C ALA A 36 7.46 10.84 -4.21
N SER A 37 7.24 11.93 -4.94
CA SER A 37 8.21 13.02 -5.08
C SER A 37 8.19 14.02 -3.92
N SER A 38 7.28 13.86 -2.96
CA SER A 38 7.23 14.75 -1.81
C SER A 38 8.43 14.55 -0.88
N ARG A 39 8.84 15.64 -0.20
CA ARG A 39 9.97 15.63 0.74
C ARG A 39 9.88 14.57 1.83
N TYR A 40 8.67 14.21 2.24
CA TYR A 40 8.43 13.30 3.36
C TYR A 40 8.01 11.89 2.92
N ALA A 41 8.04 11.60 1.62
CA ALA A 41 7.68 10.28 1.12
C ALA A 41 8.70 9.22 1.53
N ASP A 42 8.21 8.05 1.94
CA ASP A 42 9.04 6.92 2.37
C ASP A 42 9.38 5.96 1.23
N ASP A 43 9.07 6.33 -0.01
CA ASP A 43 9.31 5.49 -1.19
C ASP A 43 10.79 5.08 -1.33
N GLU A 44 11.71 6.03 -1.06
CA GLU A 44 13.14 5.75 -1.12
C GLU A 44 13.60 4.78 -0.03
N LEU A 45 12.97 4.81 1.14
CA LEU A 45 13.24 3.84 2.21
C LEU A 45 12.88 2.42 1.78
N LEU A 46 11.73 2.27 1.11
CA LEU A 46 11.29 0.99 0.58
C LEU A 46 12.21 0.49 -0.54
N ASP A 47 12.59 1.38 -1.47
CA ASP A 47 13.54 1.07 -2.53
C ASP A 47 14.89 0.60 -1.95
N ALA A 48 15.42 1.32 -0.97
CA ALA A 48 16.68 0.98 -0.31
C ALA A 48 16.62 -0.36 0.43
N ALA A 49 15.45 -0.73 0.94
CA ALA A 49 15.23 -2.03 1.59
C ALA A 49 14.97 -3.18 0.60
N GLY A 50 14.92 -2.89 -0.70
CA GLY A 50 14.68 -3.89 -1.73
C GLY A 50 13.22 -4.33 -1.88
N VAL A 51 12.28 -3.58 -1.32
CA VAL A 51 10.84 -3.85 -1.49
C VAL A 51 10.43 -3.52 -2.92
N PRO A 52 9.84 -4.46 -3.67
CA PRO A 52 9.32 -4.15 -5.01
C PRO A 52 8.30 -3.02 -4.96
N LEU A 53 8.65 -1.89 -5.57
CA LEU A 53 7.85 -0.67 -5.58
C LEU A 53 7.69 -0.15 -7.00
N ARG A 54 6.49 0.29 -7.32
CA ARG A 54 6.19 1.05 -8.55
C ARG A 54 5.47 2.34 -8.19
N ARG A 55 5.69 3.36 -9.00
CA ARG A 55 5.05 4.68 -8.84
C ARG A 55 4.12 4.89 -10.03
N ASP A 56 2.85 5.11 -9.75
CA ASP A 56 1.87 5.27 -10.82
C ASP A 56 2.05 6.60 -11.56
N THR A 57 2.25 6.49 -12.88
CA THR A 57 2.34 7.62 -13.81
C THR A 57 1.29 7.54 -14.92
N GLN A 58 0.45 6.51 -14.89
CA GLN A 58 -0.45 6.16 -16.00
C GLN A 58 -1.89 6.58 -15.75
N THR A 59 -2.25 6.90 -14.52
CA THR A 59 -3.57 7.42 -14.17
C THR A 59 -3.48 8.89 -13.79
N GLY A 60 -4.63 9.57 -13.69
CA GLY A 60 -4.67 10.96 -13.23
C GLY A 60 -4.17 11.12 -11.80
N SER A 61 -4.46 10.13 -10.96
CA SER A 61 -3.98 10.01 -9.58
C SER A 61 -4.23 8.59 -9.09
N MET A 62 -3.22 7.95 -8.53
CA MET A 62 -3.39 6.65 -7.87
C MET A 62 -3.90 6.90 -6.45
N HIS A 63 -5.17 7.20 -6.32
CA HIS A 63 -5.78 7.66 -5.07
C HIS A 63 -6.25 6.54 -4.14
N ASN A 64 -5.96 5.29 -4.48
CA ASN A 64 -6.30 4.12 -3.65
C ASN A 64 -5.57 4.14 -2.31
N LYS A 65 -6.18 3.48 -1.32
CA LYS A 65 -5.63 3.28 0.02
C LYS A 65 -6.07 1.92 0.51
N PHE A 66 -5.36 0.86 0.07
CA PHE A 66 -5.70 -0.48 0.50
C PHE A 66 -4.48 -1.40 0.63
N ILE A 67 -4.64 -2.41 1.46
CA ILE A 67 -3.71 -3.53 1.60
C ILE A 67 -4.49 -4.82 1.39
N VAL A 68 -3.97 -5.73 0.58
CA VAL A 68 -4.48 -7.10 0.50
C VAL A 68 -3.39 -8.05 0.96
N GLY A 69 -3.73 -8.94 1.86
CA GLY A 69 -2.78 -9.93 2.38
C GLY A 69 -3.46 -11.16 2.93
N ASP A 70 -2.68 -12.22 3.09
CA ASP A 70 -3.11 -13.42 3.77
C ASP A 70 -2.61 -13.38 5.22
N SER A 71 -3.53 -13.34 6.16
CA SER A 71 -3.21 -13.32 7.58
C SER A 71 -2.99 -14.74 8.08
N LYS A 72 -1.74 -15.16 8.15
CA LYS A 72 -1.33 -16.45 8.75
C LYS A 72 -2.01 -17.66 8.10
N GLY A 73 -2.16 -17.66 6.79
CA GLY A 73 -2.79 -18.77 6.06
C GLY A 73 -4.29 -18.90 6.27
N LYS A 74 -4.93 -17.89 6.81
CA LYS A 74 -6.40 -17.88 7.06
C LYS A 74 -7.22 -17.37 5.87
N GLY A 75 -6.57 -17.14 4.75
CA GLY A 75 -7.17 -16.58 3.56
C GLY A 75 -6.96 -15.07 3.44
N LEU A 76 -7.35 -14.53 2.29
CA LEU A 76 -7.14 -13.12 1.98
C LEU A 76 -8.05 -12.21 2.80
N ALA A 77 -7.48 -11.08 3.22
CA ALA A 77 -8.21 -9.96 3.79
C ALA A 77 -7.81 -8.68 3.07
N VAL A 78 -8.70 -7.70 3.04
CA VAL A 78 -8.43 -6.36 2.55
C VAL A 78 -8.64 -5.34 3.66
N LEU A 79 -7.68 -4.43 3.81
CA LEU A 79 -7.82 -3.21 4.60
C LEU A 79 -8.00 -2.07 3.61
N THR A 80 -9.05 -1.28 3.76
CA THR A 80 -9.32 -0.14 2.89
C THR A 80 -10.12 0.94 3.64
N GLY A 81 -10.14 2.14 3.09
CA GLY A 81 -10.84 3.30 3.65
C GLY A 81 -10.25 4.60 3.15
N SER A 82 -10.47 5.68 3.87
CA SER A 82 -9.92 7.00 3.55
C SER A 82 -8.48 7.19 4.03
N PHE A 83 -7.99 6.31 4.90
CA PHE A 83 -6.75 6.45 5.65
C PHE A 83 -5.51 6.33 4.74
N ASN A 84 -4.81 7.45 4.52
CA ASN A 84 -3.47 7.44 3.96
C ASN A 84 -2.44 6.99 5.02
N PHE A 85 -1.31 6.46 4.58
CA PHE A 85 -0.26 5.97 5.49
C PHE A 85 0.66 7.13 5.88
N THR A 86 0.06 8.12 6.53
CA THR A 86 0.71 9.38 6.93
C THR A 86 0.48 9.67 8.40
N LYS A 87 1.36 10.47 9.00
CA LYS A 87 1.18 10.95 10.39
C LYS A 87 -0.09 11.79 10.53
N SER A 88 -0.43 12.59 9.53
CA SER A 88 -1.66 13.40 9.53
C SER A 88 -2.90 12.54 9.58
N ALA A 89 -2.96 11.45 8.79
CA ALA A 89 -4.06 10.50 8.84
C ALA A 89 -4.16 9.81 10.21
N ALA A 90 -3.02 9.47 10.81
CA ALA A 90 -2.98 8.78 12.10
C ALA A 90 -3.29 9.68 13.30
N GLN A 91 -2.99 10.98 13.24
CA GLN A 91 -2.98 11.86 14.42
C GLN A 91 -3.88 13.07 14.32
N LYS A 92 -4.17 13.58 13.13
CA LYS A 92 -4.85 14.87 12.93
C LYS A 92 -6.18 14.79 12.21
N ASN A 93 -6.26 13.95 11.17
CA ASN A 93 -7.44 13.88 10.32
C ASN A 93 -8.52 12.99 10.91
N ALA A 94 -9.77 13.30 10.59
CA ALA A 94 -10.87 12.36 10.80
C ALA A 94 -10.86 11.36 9.65
N GLU A 95 -10.44 10.15 9.92
CA GLU A 95 -10.25 9.08 8.94
C GLU A 95 -10.92 7.80 9.39
N ASN A 96 -11.18 6.90 8.45
CA ASN A 96 -11.65 5.56 8.77
C ASN A 96 -10.98 4.52 7.88
N PHE A 97 -10.93 3.29 8.37
CA PHE A 97 -10.60 2.13 7.58
C PHE A 97 -11.42 0.92 8.06
N ILE A 98 -11.54 -0.07 7.21
CA ILE A 98 -12.22 -1.32 7.49
C ILE A 98 -11.33 -2.48 7.07
N VAL A 99 -11.38 -3.57 7.82
CA VAL A 99 -10.72 -4.83 7.45
C VAL A 99 -11.81 -5.84 7.12
N LEU A 100 -11.82 -6.33 5.89
CA LEU A 100 -12.78 -7.31 5.39
C LEU A 100 -12.07 -8.65 5.15
N ARG A 101 -12.55 -9.69 5.83
CA ARG A 101 -12.06 -11.07 5.67
C ARG A 101 -12.97 -11.87 4.73
N LEU A 102 -13.30 -11.27 3.59
CA LEU A 102 -14.16 -11.84 2.57
C LEU A 102 -13.32 -12.12 1.33
N GLN A 103 -13.13 -13.39 1.00
CA GLN A 103 -12.24 -13.82 -0.09
C GLN A 103 -12.59 -13.17 -1.43
N TYR A 104 -13.86 -13.13 -1.78
CA TYR A 104 -14.29 -12.57 -3.06
C TYR A 104 -14.04 -11.05 -3.15
N VAL A 105 -14.20 -10.32 -2.05
CA VAL A 105 -13.90 -8.87 -2.00
C VAL A 105 -12.40 -8.65 -2.09
N ALA A 106 -11.61 -9.38 -1.31
CA ALA A 106 -10.14 -9.25 -1.32
C ALA A 106 -9.56 -9.58 -2.71
N ARG A 107 -10.13 -10.56 -3.42
CA ARG A 107 -9.71 -10.90 -4.79
C ARG A 107 -9.99 -9.79 -5.79
N GLU A 108 -11.10 -9.08 -5.65
CA GLU A 108 -11.40 -7.91 -6.51
C GLU A 108 -10.38 -6.79 -6.29
N TYR A 109 -10.01 -6.49 -5.05
CA TYR A 109 -8.96 -5.53 -4.75
C TYR A 109 -7.59 -5.98 -5.27
N LEU A 110 -7.28 -7.26 -5.13
CA LEU A 110 -6.05 -7.82 -5.68
C LEU A 110 -6.01 -7.70 -7.21
N ALA A 111 -7.12 -7.99 -7.89
CA ALA A 111 -7.22 -7.85 -9.34
C ALA A 111 -6.99 -6.39 -9.78
N GLU A 112 -7.52 -5.43 -9.06
CA GLU A 112 -7.28 -4.00 -9.34
C GLU A 112 -5.80 -3.64 -9.11
N PHE A 113 -5.19 -4.15 -8.05
CA PHE A 113 -3.75 -3.95 -7.84
C PHE A 113 -2.94 -4.52 -9.03
N GLU A 114 -3.25 -5.74 -9.47
CA GLU A 114 -2.52 -6.36 -10.60
C GLU A 114 -2.69 -5.57 -11.90
N ARG A 115 -3.88 -5.04 -12.13
CA ARG A 115 -4.15 -4.18 -13.30
C ARG A 115 -3.26 -2.93 -13.26
N LEU A 116 -3.26 -2.21 -12.14
CA LEU A 116 -2.45 -1.01 -11.96
C LEU A 116 -0.95 -1.31 -11.97
N TRP A 117 -0.55 -2.41 -11.35
CA TRP A 117 0.85 -2.84 -11.36
C TRP A 117 1.36 -3.10 -12.76
N ALA A 118 0.56 -3.75 -13.61
CA ALA A 118 0.92 -4.05 -14.98
C ALA A 118 1.05 -2.79 -15.86
N LEU A 119 0.26 -1.75 -15.57
CA LEU A 119 0.36 -0.47 -16.29
C LEU A 119 1.69 0.26 -16.02
N ASN A 120 2.29 0.05 -14.86
CA ASN A 120 3.44 0.80 -14.37
C ASN A 120 4.70 -0.08 -14.35
N LYS A 121 5.20 -0.41 -15.52
CA LYS A 121 6.39 -1.27 -15.66
C LYS A 121 7.69 -0.56 -15.29
#